data_77390c74be4c557218f1aef57510cc00
#
_entry.id   77390c74be4c557218f1aef57510cc00
#
_cell.length_a   1.000
_cell.length_b   1.000
_cell.length_c   1.000
_cell.angle_alpha   90.00
_cell.angle_beta   90.00
_cell.angle_gamma   90.00
#
_symmetry.space_group_name_H-M   'P 1'
#
loop_
_entity.id
_entity.type
_entity.pdbx_description
1 polymer ?
#
loop_
_entity_poly.entity_id
_entity_poly.type
_entity_poly.pdbx_seq_one_letter_code
_entity_poly.pdbx_strand_id
1 'polypeptide(L)'
;MKWLALVLLVGCAEAPIEMAEYDCPEGGTQLTFENFGAQFLNVNCNTCHASNAGHRHGAPESYAFDTIEGVHEHRDRIFVRAATSNVSMPPGPEDPPAEDREKLAEWLACGAP
;
A
#
# COMPACT_ATOMS: atom_id res chain seq x y z
N MET A 1 6.23 28.70 45.34
CA MET A 1 6.70 28.38 43.99
C MET A 1 5.95 27.14 43.47
N LYS A 2 5.09 27.30 42.50
CA LYS A 2 4.38 26.16 41.88
C LYS A 2 5.22 25.65 40.72
N TRP A 3 5.73 24.44 40.83
CA TRP A 3 6.42 23.75 39.74
C TRP A 3 5.34 23.20 38.80
N LEU A 4 5.22 23.76 37.62
CA LEU A 4 4.42 23.20 36.52
C LEU A 4 5.25 22.09 35.88
N ALA A 5 4.87 20.85 36.16
CA ALA A 5 5.41 19.69 35.43
C ALA A 5 4.81 19.69 34.01
N LEU A 6 5.66 20.02 33.04
CA LEU A 6 5.33 19.92 31.63
C LEU A 6 5.36 18.43 31.24
N VAL A 7 4.19 17.80 31.13
CA VAL A 7 4.06 16.44 30.62
C VAL A 7 4.20 16.52 29.10
N LEU A 8 5.35 16.15 28.58
CA LEU A 8 5.58 15.93 27.16
C LEU A 8 4.88 14.60 26.77
N LEU A 9 3.72 14.70 26.15
CA LEU A 9 3.10 13.58 25.47
C LEU A 9 3.92 13.28 24.20
N VAL A 10 4.84 12.32 24.31
CA VAL A 10 5.49 11.75 23.13
C VAL A 10 4.47 10.84 22.48
N GLY A 11 3.79 11.33 21.45
CA GLY A 11 2.96 10.51 20.59
C GLY A 11 3.86 9.55 19.81
N CYS A 12 3.80 8.26 20.12
CA CYS A 12 4.42 7.21 19.30
C CYS A 12 3.59 7.06 18.05
N ALA A 13 4.05 7.63 16.92
CA ALA A 13 3.56 7.23 15.61
C ALA A 13 4.14 5.83 15.33
N GLU A 14 3.27 4.84 15.11
CA GLU A 14 3.73 3.49 14.72
C GLU A 14 4.43 3.55 13.37
N ALA A 15 5.58 2.92 13.26
CA ALA A 15 6.27 2.74 11.99
C ALA A 15 5.43 1.85 11.05
N PRO A 16 5.44 2.08 9.73
CA PRO A 16 4.75 1.22 8.81
C PRO A 16 5.33 -0.21 8.84
N ILE A 17 4.47 -1.19 8.57
CA ILE A 17 4.90 -2.59 8.42
C ILE A 17 5.62 -2.71 7.09
N GLU A 18 6.83 -3.28 7.11
CA GLU A 18 7.63 -3.56 5.91
C GLU A 18 7.20 -4.91 5.29
N MET A 19 7.31 -5.04 3.97
CA MET A 19 6.96 -6.30 3.28
C MET A 19 7.80 -7.48 3.77
N ALA A 20 9.05 -7.25 4.15
CA ALA A 20 9.94 -8.28 4.70
C ALA A 20 9.46 -8.87 6.05
N GLU A 21 8.57 -8.19 6.75
CA GLU A 21 7.96 -8.65 8.00
C GLU A 21 6.69 -9.50 7.78
N TYR A 22 6.24 -9.60 6.52
CA TYR A 22 5.03 -10.32 6.14
C TYR A 22 5.39 -11.58 5.35
N ASP A 23 5.05 -12.74 5.89
CA ASP A 23 5.34 -14.00 5.25
C ASP A 23 4.30 -14.35 4.18
N CYS A 24 4.76 -14.70 2.98
CA CYS A 24 3.91 -15.37 2.01
C CYS A 24 3.49 -16.73 2.58
N PRO A 25 2.19 -17.08 2.55
CA PRO A 25 1.73 -18.36 3.05
C PRO A 25 2.47 -19.56 2.43
N GLU A 26 2.64 -20.61 3.20
CA GLU A 26 3.16 -21.88 2.69
C GLU A 26 2.29 -22.38 1.53
N GLY A 27 2.91 -22.70 0.40
CA GLY A 27 2.20 -23.05 -0.82
C GLY A 27 1.83 -21.86 -1.72
N GLY A 28 2.18 -20.62 -1.32
CA GLY A 28 1.95 -19.40 -2.11
C GLY A 28 0.56 -18.82 -1.95
N THR A 29 0.13 -18.05 -2.96
CA THR A 29 -1.15 -17.37 -2.97
C THR A 29 -2.02 -17.82 -4.15
N GLN A 30 -3.34 -17.78 -3.98
CA GLN A 30 -4.31 -17.93 -5.07
C GLN A 30 -4.60 -16.59 -5.78
N LEU A 31 -4.09 -15.48 -5.23
CA LEU A 31 -4.28 -14.16 -5.80
C LEU A 31 -3.31 -13.93 -6.94
N THR A 32 -3.83 -13.41 -8.05
CA THR A 32 -3.05 -13.08 -9.24
C THR A 32 -3.32 -11.64 -9.67
N PHE A 33 -2.50 -11.11 -10.57
CA PHE A 33 -2.79 -9.82 -11.18
C PHE A 33 -4.18 -9.80 -11.84
N GLU A 34 -4.54 -10.89 -12.52
CA GLU A 34 -5.81 -10.99 -13.24
C GLU A 34 -7.03 -11.09 -12.33
N ASN A 35 -6.96 -11.88 -11.24
CA ASN A 35 -8.14 -12.11 -10.39
C ASN A 35 -8.26 -11.13 -9.22
N PHE A 36 -7.22 -10.38 -8.91
CA PHE A 36 -7.20 -9.43 -7.79
C PHE A 36 -6.46 -8.13 -8.09
N GLY A 37 -5.17 -8.21 -8.45
CA GLY A 37 -4.27 -7.06 -8.49
C GLY A 37 -4.75 -5.95 -9.43
N ALA A 38 -5.10 -6.29 -10.66
CA ALA A 38 -5.52 -5.32 -11.66
C ALA A 38 -6.76 -4.53 -11.22
N GLN A 39 -7.76 -5.21 -10.67
CA GLN A 39 -8.97 -4.55 -10.19
C GLN A 39 -8.69 -3.69 -8.96
N PHE A 40 -7.96 -4.20 -7.99
CA PHE A 40 -7.59 -3.44 -6.79
C PHE A 40 -6.86 -2.15 -7.13
N LEU A 41 -5.85 -2.24 -7.98
CA LEU A 41 -5.04 -1.10 -8.41
C LEU A 41 -5.85 -0.11 -9.24
N ASN A 42 -6.69 -0.60 -10.15
CA ASN A 42 -7.52 0.25 -10.98
C ASN A 42 -8.51 1.08 -10.14
N VAL A 43 -9.16 0.45 -9.16
CA VAL A 43 -10.15 1.12 -8.31
C VAL A 43 -9.49 2.08 -7.32
N ASN A 44 -8.35 1.71 -6.72
CA ASN A 44 -7.80 2.42 -5.57
C ASN A 44 -6.56 3.27 -5.88
N CYS A 45 -5.86 3.01 -6.98
CA CYS A 45 -4.52 3.60 -7.22
C CYS A 45 -4.41 4.30 -8.57
N ASN A 46 -4.95 3.74 -9.63
CA ASN A 46 -4.64 4.13 -11.00
C ASN A 46 -5.33 5.41 -11.48
N THR A 47 -6.22 6.00 -10.71
CA THR A 47 -6.67 7.39 -10.97
C THR A 47 -5.47 8.35 -10.99
N CYS A 48 -4.46 8.12 -10.12
CA CYS A 48 -3.24 8.92 -10.03
C CYS A 48 -2.00 8.18 -10.55
N HIS A 49 -1.96 6.85 -10.46
CA HIS A 49 -0.77 6.03 -10.73
C HIS A 49 -0.79 5.28 -12.07
N ALA A 50 -1.81 5.41 -12.89
CA ALA A 50 -1.74 4.86 -14.25
C ALA A 50 -0.72 5.65 -15.09
N SER A 51 -0.03 4.97 -16.01
CA SER A 51 0.92 5.62 -16.92
C SER A 51 0.28 6.72 -17.76
N ASN A 52 -1.02 6.59 -18.06
CA ASN A 52 -1.82 7.55 -18.83
C ASN A 52 -2.75 8.40 -17.97
N ALA A 53 -2.52 8.49 -16.66
CA ALA A 53 -3.35 9.30 -15.78
C ALA A 53 -3.36 10.77 -16.23
N GLY A 54 -4.56 11.33 -16.38
CA GLY A 54 -4.73 12.72 -16.82
C GLY A 54 -4.27 13.74 -15.79
N HIS A 55 -4.32 13.38 -14.51
CA HIS A 55 -3.81 14.18 -13.40
C HIS A 55 -3.22 13.26 -12.33
N ARG A 56 -1.94 13.35 -12.10
CA ARG A 56 -1.22 12.44 -11.21
C ARG A 56 -1.19 12.88 -9.75
N HIS A 57 -1.68 14.05 -9.42
CA HIS A 57 -1.71 14.60 -8.05
C HIS A 57 -0.36 14.51 -7.32
N GLY A 58 0.74 14.72 -8.03
CA GLY A 58 2.09 14.64 -7.47
C GLY A 58 2.71 13.25 -7.48
N ALA A 59 2.01 12.21 -7.96
CA ALA A 59 2.60 10.89 -8.12
C ALA A 59 3.71 10.91 -9.19
N PRO A 60 4.92 10.40 -8.90
CA PRO A 60 6.01 10.34 -9.87
C PRO A 60 5.62 9.48 -11.08
N GLU A 61 6.05 9.86 -12.27
CA GLU A 61 5.74 9.13 -13.52
C GLU A 61 6.20 7.66 -13.48
N SER A 62 7.34 7.38 -12.84
CA SER A 62 7.88 6.03 -12.69
C SER A 62 7.03 5.12 -11.79
N TYR A 63 6.15 5.70 -10.98
CA TYR A 63 5.24 4.94 -10.10
C TYR A 63 3.92 4.68 -10.82
N ALA A 64 3.98 3.85 -11.86
CA ALA A 64 2.84 3.44 -12.67
C ALA A 64 2.44 2.01 -12.34
N PHE A 65 1.17 1.80 -11.96
CA PHE A 65 0.66 0.52 -11.46
C PHE A 65 -0.42 -0.11 -12.35
N ASP A 66 -0.54 0.37 -13.57
CA ASP A 66 -1.44 -0.17 -14.60
C ASP A 66 -0.84 -1.38 -15.36
N THR A 67 0.42 -1.70 -15.08
CA THR A 67 1.11 -2.88 -15.61
C THR A 67 1.70 -3.71 -14.49
N ILE A 68 1.83 -5.02 -14.71
CA ILE A 68 2.43 -5.92 -13.73
C ILE A 68 3.92 -5.59 -13.51
N GLU A 69 4.62 -5.14 -14.54
CA GLU A 69 6.02 -4.72 -14.46
C GLU A 69 6.18 -3.53 -13.51
N GLY A 70 5.31 -2.54 -13.60
CA GLY A 70 5.32 -1.39 -12.70
C GLY A 70 5.04 -1.78 -11.25
N VAL A 71 4.16 -2.76 -11.04
CA VAL A 71 3.90 -3.33 -9.71
C VAL A 71 5.14 -4.04 -9.17
N HIS A 72 5.77 -4.90 -9.98
CA HIS A 72 6.97 -5.64 -9.55
C HIS A 72 8.12 -4.70 -9.17
N GLU A 73 8.32 -3.63 -9.93
CA GLU A 73 9.34 -2.63 -9.67
C GLU A 73 9.15 -1.90 -8.34
N HIS A 74 7.89 -1.63 -7.98
CA HIS A 74 7.54 -0.83 -6.79
C HIS A 74 6.82 -1.63 -5.69
N ARG A 75 6.91 -2.94 -5.71
CA ARG A 75 6.18 -3.84 -4.81
C ARG A 75 6.34 -3.49 -3.34
N ASP A 76 7.58 -3.28 -2.88
CA ASP A 76 7.88 -2.90 -1.49
C ASP A 76 7.22 -1.54 -1.13
N ARG A 77 7.26 -0.62 -2.07
CA ARG A 77 6.71 0.72 -1.85
C ARG A 77 5.18 0.71 -1.81
N ILE A 78 4.54 -0.08 -2.64
CA ILE A 78 3.07 -0.28 -2.59
C ILE A 78 2.71 -0.89 -1.23
N PHE A 79 3.46 -1.90 -0.79
CA PHE A 79 3.21 -2.57 0.49
C PHE A 79 3.27 -1.58 1.66
N VAL A 80 4.36 -0.86 1.81
CA VAL A 80 4.57 0.05 2.95
C VAL A 80 3.58 1.21 2.99
N ARG A 81 2.92 1.50 1.87
CA ARG A 81 1.94 2.58 1.77
C ARG A 81 0.48 2.14 1.87
N ALA A 82 0.16 0.91 1.47
CA ALA A 82 -1.23 0.52 1.24
C ALA A 82 -1.64 -0.84 1.82
N ALA A 83 -0.70 -1.70 2.19
CA ALA A 83 -0.99 -3.05 2.66
C ALA A 83 -1.16 -3.13 4.18
N THR A 84 -1.93 -4.08 4.66
CA THR A 84 -2.22 -4.31 6.09
C THR A 84 -2.78 -3.06 6.78
N SER A 85 -2.18 -2.64 7.89
CA SER A 85 -2.48 -1.40 8.60
C SER A 85 -1.78 -0.15 8.01
N ASN A 86 -1.01 -0.30 6.94
CA ASN A 86 -0.40 0.82 6.23
C ASN A 86 -1.47 1.51 5.38
N VAL A 87 -1.90 2.69 5.79
CA VAL A 87 -3.08 3.38 5.22
C VAL A 87 -2.75 4.75 4.63
N SER A 88 -1.48 5.04 4.36
CA SER A 88 -1.09 6.32 3.77
C SER A 88 -1.48 6.47 2.30
N MET A 89 -1.76 5.36 1.62
CA MET A 89 -2.32 5.31 0.27
C MET A 89 -3.49 4.32 0.21
N PRO A 90 -4.52 4.62 -0.59
CA PRO A 90 -4.79 5.89 -1.27
C PRO A 90 -5.03 7.02 -0.27
N PRO A 91 -4.91 8.31 -0.70
CA PRO A 91 -5.03 9.47 0.21
C PRO A 91 -6.46 9.73 0.73
N GLY A 92 -7.42 8.92 0.36
CA GLY A 92 -8.82 9.12 0.69
C GLY A 92 -9.52 10.16 -0.22
N PRO A 93 -10.78 10.50 0.10
CA PRO A 93 -11.55 10.15 1.30
C PRO A 93 -12.04 8.69 1.36
N GLU A 94 -12.08 7.98 0.23
CA GLU A 94 -12.49 6.58 0.17
C GLU A 94 -11.27 5.66 0.34
N ASP A 95 -11.38 4.70 1.26
CA ASP A 95 -10.34 3.73 1.55
C ASP A 95 -10.76 2.32 1.14
N PRO A 96 -9.82 1.48 0.65
CA PRO A 96 -10.10 0.06 0.47
C PRO A 96 -10.49 -0.59 1.80
N PRO A 97 -11.37 -1.59 1.79
CA PRO A 97 -11.67 -2.38 2.98
C PRO A 97 -10.40 -3.01 3.57
N ALA A 98 -10.36 -3.17 4.90
CA ALA A 98 -9.24 -3.79 5.59
C ALA A 98 -8.92 -5.19 5.04
N GLU A 99 -9.93 -5.98 4.70
CA GLU A 99 -9.79 -7.29 4.07
C GLU A 99 -9.03 -7.22 2.73
N ASP A 100 -9.30 -6.21 1.93
CA ASP A 100 -8.63 -6.04 0.63
C ASP A 100 -7.17 -5.59 0.82
N ARG A 101 -6.87 -4.82 1.87
CA ARG A 101 -5.49 -4.48 2.24
C ARG A 101 -4.70 -5.71 2.70
N GLU A 102 -5.34 -6.66 3.38
CA GLU A 102 -4.71 -7.95 3.74
C GLU A 102 -4.46 -8.82 2.50
N LYS A 103 -5.41 -8.89 1.57
CA LYS A 103 -5.20 -9.57 0.27
C LYS A 103 -4.06 -8.91 -0.52
N LEU A 104 -4.00 -7.58 -0.51
CA LEU A 104 -2.89 -6.86 -1.14
C LEU A 104 -1.54 -7.27 -0.53
N ALA A 105 -1.47 -7.36 0.80
CA ALA A 105 -0.27 -7.78 1.51
C ALA A 105 0.17 -9.19 1.09
N GLU A 106 -0.74 -10.15 1.10
CA GLU A 106 -0.47 -11.52 0.66
C GLU A 106 0.01 -11.55 -0.79
N TRP A 107 -0.71 -10.91 -1.69
CA TRP A 107 -0.37 -10.90 -3.11
C TRP A 107 1.01 -10.31 -3.37
N LEU A 108 1.32 -9.15 -2.77
CA LEU A 108 2.63 -8.49 -2.91
C LEU A 108 3.75 -9.32 -2.30
N ALA A 109 3.58 -9.85 -1.08
CA ALA A 109 4.58 -10.65 -0.38
C ALA A 109 4.88 -11.96 -1.12
N CYS A 110 3.89 -12.53 -1.81
CA CYS A 110 4.06 -13.74 -2.64
C CYS A 110 4.64 -13.47 -4.03
N GLY A 111 5.06 -12.24 -4.32
CA GLY A 111 5.70 -11.89 -5.58
C GLY A 111 4.81 -11.20 -6.60
N ALA A 112 3.55 -10.94 -6.25
CA ALA A 112 2.53 -10.37 -7.13
C ALA A 112 2.42 -11.14 -8.47
N PRO A 113 2.07 -12.43 -8.42
CA PRO A 113 1.97 -13.26 -9.61
C PRO A 113 0.81 -12.86 -10.54
#